data_468f57664351d30095591d2850c86911
#
_entry.id   468f57664351d30095591d2850c86911
#
_cell.length_a   1.000
_cell.length_b   1.000
_cell.length_c   1.000
_cell.angle_alpha   90.00
_cell.angle_beta   90.00
_cell.angle_gamma   90.00
#
_symmetry.space_group_name_H-M   'P 1'
#
loop_
_entity.id
_entity.type
_entity.pdbx_description
1 polymer ?
#
loop_
_entity_poly.entity_id
_entity_poly.type
_entity_poly.pdbx_seq_one_letter_code
_entity_poly.pdbx_strand_id
1 'polypeptide(L)'
;MKMPPVLCCIVFLFVSMLSAVPRQQEKPRVIVTTDGEIDDQSSMIRFLMYSSDYDVAGIVQVNGVQKDGHSKDKWIESQIAKYAECLPNLRKHNPDYPDAEYLLSVLAVGNENREDLHKLPPLLSDSEGAQLIIRTLLDSDPRPVHILAWGGANTQANALWQIKQKYSAAEWAKAVSKARLYCIWYQDGGGKWIEQNLPEIIIYESGAPDHDGDMYGIT
;
A
#
# COMPACT_ATOMS: atom_id res chain seq x y z
N MET A 1 -65.53 19.17 -51.44
CA MET A 1 -64.63 18.12 -50.86
C MET A 1 -63.43 18.86 -50.28
N LYS A 2 -63.42 19.06 -48.93
CA LYS A 2 -62.36 19.81 -48.25
C LYS A 2 -61.37 18.79 -47.65
N MET A 3 -60.10 18.89 -48.01
CA MET A 3 -59.01 18.09 -47.42
C MET A 3 -58.68 18.63 -46.00
N PRO A 4 -58.43 17.76 -45.03
CA PRO A 4 -57.98 18.20 -43.71
C PRO A 4 -56.47 18.52 -43.71
N PRO A 5 -56.01 19.39 -42.82
CA PRO A 5 -54.59 19.76 -42.74
C PRO A 5 -53.81 18.63 -42.07
N VAL A 6 -52.68 18.28 -42.69
CA VAL A 6 -51.68 17.37 -42.12
C VAL A 6 -50.93 18.10 -41.03
N LEU A 7 -51.13 17.63 -39.75
CA LEU A 7 -50.40 18.12 -38.60
C LEU A 7 -48.99 17.49 -38.59
N CYS A 8 -47.98 18.27 -38.93
CA CYS A 8 -46.60 17.85 -38.91
C CYS A 8 -46.08 17.92 -37.46
N CYS A 9 -46.01 16.76 -36.76
CA CYS A 9 -45.38 16.65 -35.44
C CYS A 9 -43.87 16.61 -35.59
N ILE A 10 -43.20 17.75 -35.34
CA ILE A 10 -41.74 17.82 -35.23
C ILE A 10 -41.37 17.30 -33.80
N VAL A 11 -40.89 16.08 -33.72
CA VAL A 11 -40.31 15.54 -32.49
C VAL A 11 -38.90 16.06 -32.36
N PHE A 12 -38.68 17.01 -31.46
CA PHE A 12 -37.33 17.42 -31.07
C PHE A 12 -36.71 16.35 -30.18
N LEU A 13 -35.84 15.54 -30.77
CA LEU A 13 -34.94 14.64 -29.99
C LEU A 13 -33.84 15.49 -29.34
N PHE A 14 -34.02 15.84 -28.07
CA PHE A 14 -32.94 16.34 -27.23
C PHE A 14 -31.97 15.19 -26.96
N VAL A 15 -30.93 15.07 -27.76
CA VAL A 15 -29.76 14.25 -27.46
C VAL A 15 -28.98 15.01 -26.41
N SER A 16 -29.21 14.67 -25.12
CA SER A 16 -28.36 15.10 -24.03
C SER A 16 -26.97 14.50 -24.23
N MET A 17 -26.06 15.24 -24.83
CA MET A 17 -24.63 14.91 -24.76
C MET A 17 -24.20 15.03 -23.29
N LEU A 18 -24.27 13.93 -22.56
CA LEU A 18 -23.51 13.80 -21.33
C LEU A 18 -22.04 13.87 -21.77
N SER A 19 -21.43 15.04 -21.64
CA SER A 19 -19.98 15.19 -21.67
C SER A 19 -19.47 14.31 -20.52
N ALA A 20 -18.89 13.14 -20.85
CA ALA A 20 -18.17 12.35 -19.88
C ALA A 20 -16.99 13.21 -19.41
N VAL A 21 -17.15 13.88 -18.28
CA VAL A 21 -16.02 14.49 -17.59
C VAL A 21 -15.02 13.35 -17.36
N PRO A 22 -13.77 13.47 -17.85
CA PRO A 22 -12.79 12.45 -17.61
C PRO A 22 -12.74 12.24 -16.09
N ARG A 23 -13.13 11.04 -15.63
CA ARG A 23 -13.04 10.69 -14.21
C ARG A 23 -11.56 10.70 -13.90
N GLN A 24 -11.11 11.71 -13.16
CA GLN A 24 -9.74 11.73 -12.67
C GLN A 24 -9.52 10.40 -11.95
N GLN A 25 -8.61 9.59 -12.46
CA GLN A 25 -8.35 8.27 -11.88
C GLN A 25 -7.86 8.49 -10.45
N GLU A 26 -8.62 7.98 -9.48
CA GLU A 26 -8.24 8.08 -8.08
C GLU A 26 -6.89 7.38 -7.88
N LYS A 27 -5.95 8.05 -7.23
CA LYS A 27 -4.63 7.50 -6.94
C LYS A 27 -4.76 6.26 -6.06
N PRO A 28 -4.04 5.16 -6.34
CA PRO A 28 -4.02 4.01 -5.45
C PRO A 28 -3.42 4.39 -4.09
N ARG A 29 -4.05 3.93 -3.01
CA ARG A 29 -3.54 4.11 -1.65
C ARG A 29 -2.49 3.05 -1.38
N VAL A 30 -1.31 3.46 -0.97
CA VAL A 30 -0.16 2.56 -0.83
C VAL A 30 0.46 2.68 0.57
N ILE A 31 0.69 1.54 1.20
CA ILE A 31 1.61 1.38 2.33
C ILE A 31 2.78 0.54 1.83
N VAL A 32 4.00 1.01 2.00
CA VAL A 32 5.21 0.22 1.76
C VAL A 32 5.82 -0.20 3.08
N THR A 33 6.22 -1.48 3.20
CA THR A 33 7.03 -1.95 4.32
C THR A 33 8.39 -2.39 3.81
N THR A 34 9.46 -2.02 4.50
CA THR A 34 10.84 -2.09 3.99
C THR A 34 11.81 -2.43 5.12
N ASP A 35 12.79 -3.26 4.86
CA ASP A 35 13.81 -3.66 5.83
C ASP A 35 15.12 -2.87 5.71
N GLY A 36 15.25 -2.04 4.68
CA GLY A 36 16.40 -1.16 4.50
C GLY A 36 17.65 -1.84 3.97
N GLU A 37 17.55 -3.01 3.35
CA GLU A 37 18.63 -3.59 2.56
C GLU A 37 18.94 -2.70 1.34
N ILE A 38 20.03 -2.97 0.65
CA ILE A 38 20.53 -2.05 -0.41
C ILE A 38 19.55 -1.90 -1.57
N ASP A 39 18.86 -2.95 -1.92
CA ASP A 39 17.82 -2.96 -2.94
C ASP A 39 16.58 -2.18 -2.49
N ASP A 40 16.18 -2.29 -1.22
CA ASP A 40 15.12 -1.50 -0.60
C ASP A 40 15.44 -0.02 -0.58
N GLN A 41 16.69 0.34 -0.25
CA GLN A 41 17.14 1.72 -0.29
C GLN A 41 17.04 2.29 -1.71
N SER A 42 17.41 1.50 -2.72
CA SER A 42 17.29 1.88 -4.13
C SER A 42 15.83 1.97 -4.58
N SER A 43 14.98 1.06 -4.09
CA SER A 43 13.54 1.05 -4.37
C SER A 43 12.81 2.22 -3.72
N MET A 44 13.24 2.63 -2.51
CA MET A 44 12.68 3.81 -1.82
C MET A 44 12.92 5.09 -2.63
N ILE A 45 14.09 5.26 -3.24
CA ILE A 45 14.36 6.41 -4.11
C ILE A 45 13.33 6.44 -5.26
N ARG A 46 13.11 5.31 -5.93
CA ARG A 46 12.10 5.22 -6.99
C ARG A 46 10.70 5.49 -6.46
N PHE A 47 10.33 4.91 -5.34
CA PHE A 47 9.03 5.12 -4.72
C PHE A 47 8.76 6.61 -4.45
N LEU A 48 9.73 7.32 -3.89
CA LEU A 48 9.63 8.76 -3.67
C LEU A 48 9.51 9.55 -4.99
N MET A 49 10.22 9.14 -6.03
CA MET A 49 10.14 9.78 -7.36
C MET A 49 8.81 9.52 -8.08
N TYR A 50 8.06 8.47 -7.72
CA TYR A 50 6.71 8.19 -8.22
C TYR A 50 5.60 8.56 -7.24
N SER A 51 5.93 9.22 -6.12
CA SER A 51 4.95 9.51 -5.06
C SER A 51 3.83 10.45 -5.48
N SER A 52 3.95 11.14 -6.63
CA SER A 52 2.85 11.90 -7.22
C SER A 52 1.75 11.02 -7.82
N ASP A 53 2.02 9.74 -8.09
CA ASP A 53 1.07 8.81 -8.70
C ASP A 53 0.30 8.00 -7.67
N TYR A 54 0.71 8.07 -6.39
CA TYR A 54 0.13 7.34 -5.28
C TYR A 54 -0.46 8.28 -4.23
N ASP A 55 -1.39 7.74 -3.44
CA ASP A 55 -1.77 8.28 -2.13
C ASP A 55 -0.96 7.47 -1.09
N VAL A 56 0.16 8.03 -0.65
CA VAL A 56 1.09 7.36 0.26
C VAL A 56 0.49 7.34 1.65
N ALA A 57 -0.16 6.23 2.02
CA ALA A 57 -0.83 6.06 3.30
C ALA A 57 0.12 5.60 4.43
N GLY A 58 1.33 5.13 4.08
CA GLY A 58 2.31 4.74 5.07
C GLY A 58 3.64 4.28 4.49
N ILE A 59 4.70 4.49 5.28
CA ILE A 59 6.03 3.92 5.07
C ILE A 59 6.40 3.25 6.39
N VAL A 60 6.67 1.94 6.37
CA VAL A 60 6.89 1.18 7.61
C VAL A 60 8.23 0.47 7.56
N GLN A 61 9.10 0.81 8.51
CA GLN A 61 10.36 0.10 8.69
C GLN A 61 10.09 -1.25 9.35
N VAL A 62 10.61 -2.34 8.76
CA VAL A 62 10.49 -3.72 9.28
C VAL A 62 11.86 -4.40 9.26
N ASN A 63 11.92 -5.65 9.72
CA ASN A 63 13.10 -6.50 9.56
C ASN A 63 13.08 -7.21 8.20
N GLY A 64 14.24 -7.69 7.79
CA GLY A 64 14.42 -8.63 6.69
C GLY A 64 15.01 -9.95 7.15
N VAL A 65 15.14 -10.91 6.23
CA VAL A 65 15.67 -12.24 6.51
C VAL A 65 17.15 -12.21 6.93
N GLN A 66 17.90 -11.22 6.47
CA GLN A 66 19.36 -11.18 6.68
C GLN A 66 19.79 -10.33 7.87
N LYS A 67 18.96 -9.37 8.30
CA LYS A 67 19.33 -8.43 9.37
C LYS A 67 18.13 -7.81 10.05
N ASP A 68 18.38 -7.21 11.22
CA ASP A 68 17.41 -6.37 11.90
C ASP A 68 17.06 -5.15 11.05
N GLY A 69 15.90 -4.57 11.29
CA GLY A 69 15.52 -3.29 10.71
C GLY A 69 16.46 -2.15 11.15
N HIS A 70 16.44 -1.06 10.40
CA HIS A 70 17.39 0.04 10.50
C HIS A 70 16.75 1.37 10.87
N SER A 71 15.62 1.39 11.57
CA SER A 71 14.95 2.63 11.96
C SER A 71 15.88 3.59 12.73
N LYS A 72 16.78 3.04 13.56
CA LYS A 72 17.76 3.82 14.32
C LYS A 72 18.72 4.62 13.46
N ASP A 73 19.00 4.14 12.24
CA ASP A 73 19.93 4.80 11.31
C ASP A 73 19.26 5.96 10.57
N LYS A 74 17.94 6.12 10.71
CA LYS A 74 17.14 7.17 10.07
C LYS A 74 17.36 7.27 8.57
N TRP A 75 17.55 6.12 7.92
CA TRP A 75 17.87 6.08 6.50
C TRP A 75 16.69 6.54 5.63
N ILE A 76 15.43 6.23 6.02
CA ILE A 76 14.25 6.69 5.30
C ILE A 76 14.11 8.20 5.44
N GLU A 77 14.27 8.74 6.66
CA GLU A 77 14.23 10.18 6.90
C GLU A 77 15.30 10.91 6.09
N SER A 78 16.51 10.31 5.99
CA SER A 78 17.59 10.85 5.17
C SER A 78 17.20 10.89 3.68
N GLN A 79 16.55 9.86 3.15
CA GLN A 79 16.08 9.86 1.76
C GLN A 79 14.94 10.84 1.53
N ILE A 80 14.01 10.96 2.48
CA ILE A 80 12.94 11.96 2.42
C ILE A 80 13.52 13.38 2.46
N ALA A 81 14.59 13.61 3.23
CA ALA A 81 15.29 14.90 3.24
C ALA A 81 15.91 15.22 1.84
N LYS A 82 16.50 14.24 1.16
CA LYS A 82 16.99 14.40 -0.21
C LYS A 82 15.88 14.61 -1.23
N TYR A 83 14.77 13.93 -1.05
CA TYR A 83 13.56 14.18 -1.83
C TYR A 83 13.08 15.63 -1.67
N ALA A 84 13.08 16.18 -0.45
CA ALA A 84 12.70 17.57 -0.19
C ALA A 84 13.58 18.57 -0.96
N GLU A 85 14.88 18.32 -1.08
CA GLU A 85 15.80 19.15 -1.89
C GLU A 85 15.39 19.15 -3.39
N CYS A 86 14.86 18.02 -3.90
CA CYS A 86 14.41 17.87 -5.29
C CYS A 86 12.98 18.37 -5.54
N LEU A 87 12.16 18.44 -4.49
CA LEU A 87 10.72 18.70 -4.58
C LEU A 87 10.33 19.95 -5.37
N PRO A 88 11.03 21.11 -5.26
CA PRO A 88 10.70 22.29 -6.07
C PRO A 88 10.82 22.04 -7.57
N ASN A 89 11.71 21.16 -8.01
CA ASN A 89 11.86 20.79 -9.40
C ASN A 89 10.84 19.74 -9.84
N LEU A 90 10.58 18.73 -9.00
CA LEU A 90 9.56 17.72 -9.25
C LEU A 90 8.18 18.35 -9.44
N ARG A 91 7.83 19.33 -8.62
CA ARG A 91 6.54 20.05 -8.69
C ARG A 91 6.37 20.93 -9.93
N LYS A 92 7.44 21.24 -10.67
CA LYS A 92 7.33 21.87 -12.00
C LYS A 92 6.74 20.90 -13.03
N HIS A 93 6.93 19.59 -12.85
CA HIS A 93 6.40 18.55 -13.73
C HIS A 93 5.03 18.05 -13.28
N ASN A 94 4.85 17.86 -11.98
CA ASN A 94 3.58 17.45 -11.40
C ASN A 94 3.40 18.10 -10.01
N PRO A 95 2.40 18.99 -9.82
CA PRO A 95 2.18 19.64 -8.53
C PRO A 95 1.74 18.69 -7.40
N ASP A 96 1.33 17.48 -7.74
CA ASP A 96 0.78 16.49 -6.81
C ASP A 96 1.83 15.73 -5.97
N TYR A 97 3.11 16.05 -6.14
CA TYR A 97 4.13 15.47 -5.27
C TYR A 97 3.87 15.84 -3.81
N PRO A 98 3.80 14.88 -2.87
CA PRO A 98 3.53 15.14 -1.46
C PRO A 98 4.65 15.95 -0.81
N ASP A 99 4.32 16.66 0.26
CA ASP A 99 5.33 17.32 1.07
C ASP A 99 6.19 16.30 1.84
N ALA A 100 7.46 16.63 2.03
CA ALA A 100 8.37 15.79 2.82
C ALA A 100 7.88 15.66 4.28
N GLU A 101 7.30 16.72 4.84
CA GLU A 101 6.70 16.69 6.18
C GLU A 101 5.53 15.68 6.25
N TYR A 102 4.69 15.64 5.22
CA TYR A 102 3.64 14.64 5.12
C TYR A 102 4.23 13.21 5.09
N LEU A 103 5.24 12.95 4.26
CA LEU A 103 5.87 11.64 4.16
C LEU A 103 6.49 11.20 5.50
N LEU A 104 7.09 12.13 6.24
CA LEU A 104 7.59 11.88 7.60
C LEU A 104 6.45 11.59 8.58
N SER A 105 5.29 12.22 8.43
CA SER A 105 4.13 12.01 9.32
C SER A 105 3.49 10.65 9.18
N VAL A 106 3.69 9.97 8.04
CA VAL A 106 3.20 8.61 7.77
C VAL A 106 4.30 7.54 7.86
N LEU A 107 5.47 7.91 8.39
CA LEU A 107 6.54 6.96 8.70
C LEU A 107 6.29 6.31 10.06
N ALA A 108 6.46 4.99 10.13
CA ALA A 108 6.28 4.22 11.36
C ALA A 108 7.28 3.06 11.44
N VAL A 109 7.48 2.55 12.66
CA VAL A 109 8.31 1.38 12.92
C VAL A 109 7.42 0.18 13.19
N GLY A 110 7.63 -0.90 12.45
CA GLY A 110 6.97 -2.19 12.60
C GLY A 110 7.81 -3.19 13.39
N ASN A 111 7.70 -4.46 13.05
CA ASN A 111 8.54 -5.50 13.63
C ASN A 111 9.93 -5.45 12.98
N GLU A 112 10.94 -4.99 13.72
CA GLU A 112 12.31 -4.83 13.23
C GLU A 112 13.28 -5.92 13.71
N ASN A 113 12.91 -6.70 14.72
CA ASN A 113 13.81 -7.66 15.35
C ASN A 113 13.84 -8.98 14.58
N ARG A 114 15.02 -9.43 14.15
CA ARG A 114 15.21 -10.72 13.50
C ARG A 114 14.80 -11.92 14.36
N GLU A 115 14.90 -11.81 15.67
CA GLU A 115 14.42 -12.87 16.57
C GLU A 115 12.91 -13.12 16.42
N ASP A 116 12.19 -12.19 15.81
CA ASP A 116 10.76 -12.29 15.57
C ASP A 116 10.40 -12.88 14.19
N LEU A 117 11.39 -13.18 13.32
CA LEU A 117 11.15 -13.73 11.97
C LEU A 117 10.23 -14.97 11.97
N HIS A 118 10.40 -15.83 12.97
CA HIS A 118 9.61 -17.07 13.09
C HIS A 118 8.47 -16.96 14.11
N LYS A 119 8.33 -15.81 14.78
CA LYS A 119 7.18 -15.58 15.64
C LYS A 119 5.97 -15.23 14.78
N LEU A 120 4.83 -15.79 15.15
CA LEU A 120 3.56 -15.57 14.47
C LEU A 120 2.55 -14.98 15.46
N PRO A 121 1.49 -14.30 15.01
CA PRO A 121 0.42 -13.92 15.92
C PRO A 121 -0.10 -15.12 16.73
N PRO A 122 -0.34 -15.00 18.06
CA PRO A 122 -0.33 -13.78 18.87
C PRO A 122 1.01 -13.41 19.51
N LEU A 123 2.10 -14.05 19.16
CA LEU A 123 3.40 -13.89 19.85
C LEU A 123 4.17 -12.63 19.43
N LEU A 124 3.72 -11.96 18.38
CA LEU A 124 4.31 -10.71 17.90
C LEU A 124 3.89 -9.53 18.78
N SER A 125 4.87 -8.72 19.15
CA SER A 125 4.61 -7.46 19.86
C SER A 125 3.84 -6.48 18.97
N ASP A 126 3.01 -5.65 19.58
CA ASP A 126 2.39 -4.54 18.88
C ASP A 126 3.44 -3.50 18.47
N SER A 127 3.17 -2.78 17.38
CA SER A 127 4.09 -1.79 16.84
C SER A 127 3.32 -0.61 16.23
N GLU A 128 3.99 0.53 16.10
CA GLU A 128 3.43 1.71 15.44
C GLU A 128 3.04 1.41 13.99
N GLY A 129 3.86 0.59 13.29
CA GLY A 129 3.58 0.13 11.93
C GLY A 129 2.32 -0.73 11.83
N ALA A 130 2.12 -1.66 12.78
CA ALA A 130 0.88 -2.45 12.85
C ALA A 130 -0.33 -1.53 13.10
N GLN A 131 -0.22 -0.57 14.01
CA GLN A 131 -1.28 0.39 14.30
C GLN A 131 -1.57 1.32 13.12
N LEU A 132 -0.55 1.71 12.34
CA LEU A 132 -0.74 2.48 11.12
C LEU A 132 -1.56 1.68 10.10
N ILE A 133 -1.23 0.41 9.87
CA ILE A 133 -1.98 -0.47 8.97
C ILE A 133 -3.43 -0.62 9.45
N ILE A 134 -3.65 -0.87 10.75
CA ILE A 134 -4.98 -0.99 11.34
C ILE A 134 -5.80 0.27 11.08
N ARG A 135 -5.27 1.45 11.42
CA ARG A 135 -5.98 2.73 11.23
C ARG A 135 -6.34 2.95 9.77
N THR A 136 -5.42 2.66 8.85
CA THR A 136 -5.63 2.85 7.41
C THR A 136 -6.68 1.90 6.84
N LEU A 137 -6.70 0.64 7.28
CA LEU A 137 -7.72 -0.32 6.86
C LEU A 137 -9.10 0.00 7.42
N LEU A 138 -9.17 0.60 8.61
CA LEU A 138 -10.43 0.90 9.31
C LEU A 138 -10.92 2.34 9.12
N ASP A 139 -10.19 3.20 8.41
CA ASP A 139 -10.61 4.57 8.15
C ASP A 139 -11.87 4.65 7.26
N SER A 140 -12.41 5.84 7.07
CA SER A 140 -13.64 6.06 6.29
C SER A 140 -13.44 6.01 4.77
N ASP A 141 -12.22 6.06 4.27
CA ASP A 141 -11.93 5.99 2.84
C ASP A 141 -12.23 4.58 2.30
N PRO A 142 -13.14 4.41 1.33
CA PRO A 142 -13.54 3.09 0.84
C PRO A 142 -12.53 2.46 -0.13
N ARG A 143 -11.54 3.21 -0.60
CA ARG A 143 -10.57 2.72 -1.60
C ARG A 143 -9.74 1.56 -1.04
N PRO A 144 -9.36 0.58 -1.88
CA PRO A 144 -8.38 -0.42 -1.51
C PRO A 144 -7.06 0.20 -1.02
N VAL A 145 -6.39 -0.53 -0.13
CA VAL A 145 -5.05 -0.18 0.37
C VAL A 145 -4.09 -1.26 -0.12
N HIS A 146 -3.16 -0.88 -0.96
CA HIS A 146 -2.10 -1.74 -1.46
C HIS A 146 -0.95 -1.73 -0.48
N ILE A 147 -0.72 -2.85 0.19
CA ILE A 147 0.34 -3.02 1.18
C ILE A 147 1.47 -3.82 0.54
N LEU A 148 2.57 -3.15 0.26
CA LEU A 148 3.72 -3.69 -0.46
C LEU A 148 4.79 -4.11 0.56
N ALA A 149 4.97 -5.41 0.75
CA ALA A 149 6.02 -5.95 1.60
C ALA A 149 7.30 -6.17 0.78
N TRP A 150 8.27 -5.29 0.97
CA TRP A 150 9.61 -5.44 0.41
C TRP A 150 10.51 -6.26 1.32
N GLY A 151 10.34 -6.13 2.66
CA GLY A 151 10.91 -6.99 3.69
C GLY A 151 9.92 -8.03 4.20
N GLY A 152 10.00 -8.34 5.50
CA GLY A 152 9.09 -9.27 6.17
C GLY A 152 7.64 -8.78 6.25
N ALA A 153 6.70 -9.71 6.40
CA ALA A 153 5.26 -9.48 6.49
C ALA A 153 4.67 -9.67 7.89
N ASN A 154 5.51 -9.86 8.92
CA ASN A 154 5.05 -10.05 10.31
C ASN A 154 4.24 -8.88 10.85
N THR A 155 4.59 -7.65 10.47
CA THR A 155 3.85 -6.45 10.87
C THR A 155 2.43 -6.46 10.30
N GLN A 156 2.27 -6.85 9.03
CA GLN A 156 0.98 -7.01 8.37
C GLN A 156 0.16 -8.13 9.01
N ALA A 157 0.79 -9.27 9.27
CA ALA A 157 0.15 -10.41 9.94
C ALA A 157 -0.37 -10.02 11.32
N ASN A 158 0.44 -9.29 12.09
CA ASN A 158 0.05 -8.80 13.41
C ASN A 158 -1.12 -7.81 13.34
N ALA A 159 -1.08 -6.85 12.40
CA ALA A 159 -2.16 -5.89 12.20
C ALA A 159 -3.48 -6.59 11.85
N LEU A 160 -3.48 -7.48 10.88
CA LEU A 160 -4.67 -8.23 10.46
C LEU A 160 -5.20 -9.15 11.57
N TRP A 161 -4.32 -9.85 12.28
CA TRP A 161 -4.69 -10.64 13.44
C TRP A 161 -5.36 -9.78 14.52
N GLN A 162 -4.80 -8.62 14.84
CA GLN A 162 -5.38 -7.71 15.83
C GLN A 162 -6.78 -7.26 15.41
N ILE A 163 -6.99 -6.89 14.14
CA ILE A 163 -8.31 -6.52 13.66
C ILE A 163 -9.29 -7.68 13.86
N LYS A 164 -8.92 -8.89 13.43
CA LYS A 164 -9.77 -10.08 13.52
C LYS A 164 -10.12 -10.46 14.97
N GLN A 165 -9.22 -10.21 15.93
CA GLN A 165 -9.41 -10.59 17.33
C GLN A 165 -10.05 -9.52 18.21
N LYS A 166 -9.78 -8.25 17.94
CA LYS A 166 -10.10 -7.15 18.85
C LYS A 166 -11.22 -6.25 18.36
N TYR A 167 -11.61 -6.34 17.08
CA TYR A 167 -12.60 -5.47 16.47
C TYR A 167 -13.86 -6.25 16.09
N SER A 168 -14.92 -5.53 15.74
CA SER A 168 -16.20 -6.15 15.35
C SER A 168 -16.10 -6.89 14.02
N ALA A 169 -17.03 -7.81 13.78
CA ALA A 169 -17.13 -8.51 12.49
C ALA A 169 -17.32 -7.55 11.30
N ALA A 170 -17.99 -6.40 11.51
CA ALA A 170 -18.15 -5.38 10.46
C ALA A 170 -16.84 -4.67 10.14
N GLU A 171 -16.01 -4.37 11.14
CA GLU A 171 -14.69 -3.78 10.95
C GLU A 171 -13.73 -4.79 10.29
N TRP A 172 -13.79 -6.07 10.67
CA TRP A 172 -13.05 -7.11 9.98
C TRP A 172 -13.45 -7.19 8.49
N ALA A 173 -14.75 -7.25 8.19
CA ALA A 173 -15.23 -7.27 6.81
C ALA A 173 -14.78 -6.03 6.02
N LYS A 174 -14.74 -4.86 6.66
CA LYS A 174 -14.20 -3.62 6.07
C LYS A 174 -12.73 -3.76 5.76
N ALA A 175 -11.92 -4.25 6.69
CA ALA A 175 -10.48 -4.46 6.48
C ALA A 175 -10.24 -5.43 5.31
N VAL A 176 -10.95 -6.56 5.26
CA VAL A 176 -10.88 -7.55 4.18
C VAL A 176 -11.22 -6.92 2.82
N SER A 177 -12.25 -6.09 2.76
CA SER A 177 -12.65 -5.43 1.50
C SER A 177 -11.58 -4.50 0.95
N LYS A 178 -10.72 -3.94 1.81
CA LYS A 178 -9.70 -2.94 1.45
C LYS A 178 -8.31 -3.51 1.29
N ALA A 179 -7.92 -4.50 2.07
CA ALA A 179 -6.56 -5.03 2.08
C ALA A 179 -6.19 -5.71 0.75
N ARG A 180 -5.06 -5.29 0.17
CA ARG A 180 -4.42 -5.89 -1.01
C ARG A 180 -2.93 -5.99 -0.70
N LEU A 181 -2.49 -7.20 -0.36
CA LEU A 181 -1.10 -7.43 0.00
C LEU A 181 -0.31 -7.93 -1.21
N TYR A 182 0.87 -7.38 -1.38
CA TYR A 182 1.86 -7.86 -2.33
C TYR A 182 3.18 -8.06 -1.61
N CYS A 183 3.69 -9.29 -1.59
CA CYS A 183 4.98 -9.64 -1.04
C CYS A 183 5.95 -9.92 -2.18
N ILE A 184 7.12 -9.26 -2.18
CA ILE A 184 8.19 -9.60 -3.12
C ILE A 184 8.56 -11.06 -2.90
N TRP A 185 8.66 -11.47 -1.63
CA TRP A 185 8.94 -12.81 -1.18
C TRP A 185 8.50 -12.95 0.29
N TYR A 186 8.28 -14.17 0.76
CA TYR A 186 8.01 -14.43 2.17
C TYR A 186 9.31 -14.49 2.97
N GLN A 187 9.84 -13.31 3.34
CA GLN A 187 11.09 -13.18 4.09
C GLN A 187 10.97 -13.59 5.57
N ASP A 188 9.75 -13.69 6.08
CA ASP A 188 9.42 -14.16 7.44
C ASP A 188 8.18 -15.07 7.43
N GLY A 189 7.71 -15.45 8.60
CA GLY A 189 6.53 -16.31 8.74
C GLY A 189 5.20 -15.62 8.41
N GLY A 190 5.16 -14.28 8.38
CA GLY A 190 3.91 -13.52 8.35
C GLY A 190 3.10 -13.70 7.07
N GLY A 191 3.75 -13.63 5.91
CA GLY A 191 3.08 -13.77 4.61
C GLY A 191 2.39 -15.13 4.50
N LYS A 192 3.12 -16.21 4.75
CA LYS A 192 2.58 -17.57 4.71
C LYS A 192 1.50 -17.79 5.77
N TRP A 193 1.65 -17.18 6.94
CA TRP A 193 0.63 -17.26 7.98
C TRP A 193 -0.67 -16.58 7.55
N ILE A 194 -0.60 -15.40 6.91
CA ILE A 194 -1.77 -14.70 6.36
C ILE A 194 -2.49 -15.60 5.35
N GLU A 195 -1.77 -16.14 4.39
CA GLU A 195 -2.31 -17.03 3.35
C GLU A 195 -3.07 -18.22 3.95
N GLN A 196 -2.50 -18.85 4.98
CA GLN A 196 -3.05 -20.05 5.61
C GLN A 196 -4.20 -19.76 6.58
N ASN A 197 -4.18 -18.64 7.31
CA ASN A 197 -5.09 -18.38 8.42
C ASN A 197 -6.15 -17.29 8.12
N LEU A 198 -5.94 -16.51 7.06
CA LEU A 198 -6.82 -15.42 6.64
C LEU A 198 -7.12 -15.52 5.14
N PRO A 199 -7.74 -16.64 4.69
CA PRO A 199 -7.94 -16.91 3.25
C PRO A 199 -8.85 -15.88 2.55
N GLU A 200 -9.57 -15.06 3.31
CA GLU A 200 -10.37 -13.95 2.79
C GLU A 200 -9.52 -12.72 2.40
N ILE A 201 -8.25 -12.65 2.82
CA ILE A 201 -7.33 -11.56 2.45
C ILE A 201 -6.72 -11.85 1.07
N ILE A 202 -6.73 -10.84 0.21
CA ILE A 202 -6.04 -10.92 -1.07
C ILE A 202 -4.54 -10.69 -0.83
N ILE A 203 -3.75 -11.73 -1.05
CA ILE A 203 -2.29 -11.70 -0.96
C ILE A 203 -1.68 -12.30 -2.22
N TYR A 204 -0.64 -11.65 -2.73
CA TYR A 204 0.16 -12.09 -3.86
C TYR A 204 1.62 -12.16 -3.43
N GLU A 205 2.31 -13.20 -3.87
CA GLU A 205 3.76 -13.33 -3.78
C GLU A 205 4.33 -13.37 -5.19
N SER A 206 5.43 -12.64 -5.43
CA SER A 206 6.00 -12.57 -6.78
C SER A 206 6.80 -13.82 -7.18
N GLY A 207 7.00 -14.71 -6.25
CA GLY A 207 7.70 -15.97 -6.42
C GLY A 207 8.83 -16.14 -5.40
N ALA A 208 8.87 -17.31 -4.77
CA ALA A 208 10.06 -17.70 -4.01
C ALA A 208 11.25 -17.79 -4.96
N PRO A 209 12.47 -17.41 -4.51
CA PRO A 209 13.66 -17.80 -5.24
C PRO A 209 13.64 -19.32 -5.39
N ASP A 210 13.99 -19.82 -6.58
CA ASP A 210 14.25 -21.23 -6.76
C ASP A 210 15.15 -21.73 -5.64
N HIS A 211 14.94 -22.96 -5.19
CA HIS A 211 15.73 -23.58 -4.12
C HIS A 211 17.24 -23.60 -4.39
N ASP A 212 17.68 -23.22 -5.57
CA ASP A 212 19.08 -23.17 -6.00
C ASP A 212 19.76 -21.82 -5.73
N GLY A 213 19.11 -20.89 -5.03
CA GLY A 213 19.71 -19.66 -4.52
C GLY A 213 19.77 -18.50 -5.51
N ASP A 214 19.10 -18.59 -6.63
CA ASP A 214 18.97 -17.49 -7.58
C ASP A 214 17.77 -16.60 -7.20
N MET A 215 18.06 -15.64 -6.33
CA MET A 215 17.05 -14.72 -5.76
C MET A 215 16.40 -13.83 -6.83
N TYR A 216 16.95 -13.76 -8.05
CA TYR A 216 16.51 -12.81 -9.07
C TYR A 216 16.23 -13.45 -10.44
N GLY A 217 16.31 -14.79 -10.58
CA GLY A 217 16.11 -15.47 -11.86
C GLY A 217 17.08 -15.02 -12.95
N ILE A 218 18.26 -14.52 -12.54
CA ILE A 218 19.32 -14.12 -13.44
C ILE A 218 20.37 -15.23 -13.46
N THR A 219 20.21 -16.21 -14.34
CA THR A 219 21.25 -17.16 -14.72
C THR A 219 22.02 -16.65 -15.92
#